data_f68679cb2ef9b4179b5a2b4dd70dd748
#
_entry.id   f68679cb2ef9b4179b5a2b4dd70dd748
#
_cell.length_a   1.000
_cell.length_b   1.000
_cell.length_c   1.000
_cell.angle_alpha   90.00
_cell.angle_beta   90.00
_cell.angle_gamma   90.00
#
_symmetry.space_group_name_H-M   'P 1'
#
loop_
_entity.id
_entity.type
_entity.pdbx_description
1 polymer ?
#
loop_
_entity_poly.entity_id
_entity_poly.type
_entity_poly.pdbx_seq_one_letter_code
_entity_poly.pdbx_strand_id
1 'polypeptide(L)'
;MLLIAINYQNNLVYGLVFLFGTILVVTVHLTFANLYGLSVSGLANTPIFLGQEGQIRLHLAAPQRRRMSIRLSAGSAQTSGNIDNHHREMDTLIAVIPTKRGRFDVGRIRVETDYPFGLIRCWSWVDVAQPLWVYPHPKNPPDNPTVQPHEGTGIALQNATDGADWISFRSYGDGDPIRQIHWGSVARGSDPQIRVMGRATSDETSVFDFDAYADVDIESRLSWLCFAILRAHSANLGFTLKLPSKTLGPASGSDHRDRALMALARFDHNPDIEDYADA
;
A
#
# COMPACT_ATOMS: atom_id res chain seq x y z
N MET A 1 54.52 4.17 -10.14
CA MET A 1 55.08 2.82 -10.38
C MET A 1 55.75 2.70 -11.74
N LEU A 2 55.09 2.99 -12.87
CA LEU A 2 55.66 2.88 -14.22
C LEU A 2 56.94 3.73 -14.39
N LEU A 3 56.94 5.01 -13.97
CA LEU A 3 58.09 5.89 -14.00
C LEU A 3 59.31 5.37 -13.19
N ILE A 4 59.03 4.71 -12.05
CA ILE A 4 60.06 4.08 -11.25
C ILE A 4 60.67 2.88 -11.97
N ALA A 5 59.82 2.06 -12.62
CA ALA A 5 60.26 0.91 -13.41
C ALA A 5 61.21 1.34 -14.57
N ILE A 6 60.84 2.43 -15.24
CA ILE A 6 61.64 2.99 -16.35
C ILE A 6 62.99 3.49 -15.84
N ASN A 7 62.99 4.24 -14.73
CA ASN A 7 64.23 4.85 -14.20
C ASN A 7 65.24 3.83 -13.66
N TYR A 8 64.74 2.75 -13.00
CA TYR A 8 65.57 1.72 -12.42
C TYR A 8 65.82 0.48 -13.30
N GLN A 9 65.23 0.44 -14.50
CA GLN A 9 65.33 -0.68 -15.50
C GLN A 9 65.07 -2.07 -14.83
N ASN A 10 64.18 -2.12 -13.86
CA ASN A 10 63.91 -3.32 -13.07
C ASN A 10 62.75 -4.12 -13.71
N ASN A 11 63.08 -5.29 -14.28
CA ASN A 11 62.10 -6.18 -14.92
C ASN A 11 61.01 -6.66 -13.99
N LEU A 12 61.28 -6.83 -12.69
CA LEU A 12 60.27 -7.25 -11.73
C LEU A 12 59.19 -6.16 -11.50
N VAL A 13 59.64 -4.88 -11.48
CA VAL A 13 58.72 -3.75 -11.32
C VAL A 13 57.88 -3.59 -12.59
N TYR A 14 58.41 -3.81 -13.77
CA TYR A 14 57.63 -3.86 -15.02
C TYR A 14 56.59 -4.98 -14.97
N GLY A 15 56.99 -6.19 -14.58
CA GLY A 15 56.05 -7.31 -14.40
C GLY A 15 54.90 -6.99 -13.46
N LEU A 16 55.18 -6.34 -12.33
CA LEU A 16 54.17 -5.92 -11.37
C LEU A 16 53.21 -4.85 -11.95
N VAL A 17 53.76 -3.86 -12.66
CA VAL A 17 52.94 -2.81 -13.31
C VAL A 17 52.00 -3.40 -14.37
N PHE A 18 52.51 -4.30 -15.22
CA PHE A 18 51.70 -4.98 -16.21
C PHE A 18 50.64 -5.89 -15.58
N LEU A 19 50.97 -6.60 -14.49
CA LEU A 19 50.04 -7.42 -13.74
C LEU A 19 48.88 -6.59 -13.21
N PHE A 20 49.18 -5.50 -12.49
CA PHE A 20 48.11 -4.62 -11.99
C PHE A 20 47.30 -3.96 -13.11
N GLY A 21 47.96 -3.54 -14.19
CA GLY A 21 47.31 -3.00 -15.39
C GLY A 21 46.31 -4.01 -15.99
N THR A 22 46.74 -5.26 -16.13
CA THR A 22 45.90 -6.33 -16.66
C THR A 22 44.72 -6.61 -15.74
N ILE A 23 44.95 -6.70 -14.42
CA ILE A 23 43.87 -6.89 -13.44
C ILE A 23 42.84 -5.75 -13.55
N LEU A 24 43.31 -4.51 -13.66
CA LEU A 24 42.41 -3.36 -13.81
C LEU A 24 41.53 -3.46 -15.07
N VAL A 25 42.15 -3.72 -16.23
CA VAL A 25 41.45 -3.85 -17.51
C VAL A 25 40.43 -4.99 -17.46
N VAL A 26 40.83 -6.16 -16.95
CA VAL A 26 39.97 -7.32 -16.78
C VAL A 26 38.82 -6.99 -15.82
N THR A 27 39.09 -6.29 -14.73
CA THR A 27 38.06 -5.88 -13.76
C THR A 27 37.02 -4.97 -14.41
N VAL A 28 37.47 -3.94 -15.16
CA VAL A 28 36.52 -3.06 -15.90
C VAL A 28 35.62 -3.87 -16.80
N HIS A 29 36.22 -4.77 -17.61
CA HIS A 29 35.45 -5.58 -18.56
C HIS A 29 34.45 -6.51 -17.84
N LEU A 30 34.87 -7.20 -16.79
CA LEU A 30 34.02 -8.11 -16.03
C LEU A 30 32.91 -7.38 -15.29
N THR A 31 33.19 -6.22 -14.69
CA THR A 31 32.17 -5.41 -13.99
C THR A 31 31.11 -4.91 -14.97
N PHE A 32 31.52 -4.42 -16.13
CA PHE A 32 30.58 -4.02 -17.18
C PHE A 32 29.76 -5.21 -17.69
N ALA A 33 30.42 -6.34 -18.01
CA ALA A 33 29.76 -7.53 -18.50
C ALA A 33 28.79 -8.15 -17.47
N ASN A 34 29.01 -7.92 -16.17
CA ASN A 34 28.12 -8.37 -15.09
C ASN A 34 26.78 -7.61 -15.07
N LEU A 35 26.76 -6.36 -15.50
CA LEU A 35 25.53 -5.55 -15.58
C LEU A 35 24.89 -5.59 -16.98
N TYR A 36 25.68 -5.77 -18.01
CA TYR A 36 25.22 -5.76 -19.40
C TYR A 36 24.22 -6.90 -19.69
N GLY A 37 23.05 -6.55 -20.23
CA GLY A 37 21.99 -7.52 -20.58
C GLY A 37 21.20 -8.06 -19.39
N LEU A 38 21.27 -7.42 -18.22
CA LEU A 38 20.34 -7.64 -17.11
C LEU A 38 19.02 -6.92 -17.43
N SER A 39 17.90 -7.65 -17.39
CA SER A 39 16.57 -7.07 -17.47
C SER A 39 15.95 -6.99 -16.08
N VAL A 40 15.30 -5.87 -15.80
CA VAL A 40 14.56 -5.65 -14.55
C VAL A 40 13.14 -5.24 -14.92
N SER A 41 12.17 -5.94 -14.39
CA SER A 41 10.75 -5.65 -14.60
C SER A 41 10.01 -5.62 -13.26
N GLY A 42 8.95 -4.82 -13.18
CA GLY A 42 8.06 -4.82 -12.04
C GLY A 42 7.03 -5.94 -12.15
N LEU A 43 6.77 -6.63 -11.05
CA LEU A 43 5.64 -7.54 -10.92
C LEU A 43 4.43 -6.78 -10.34
N ALA A 44 3.24 -7.39 -10.49
CA ALA A 44 2.04 -6.82 -9.91
C ALA A 44 2.17 -6.65 -8.38
N ASN A 45 1.90 -5.45 -7.91
CA ASN A 45 2.02 -5.10 -6.51
C ASN A 45 0.64 -5.12 -5.82
N THR A 46 0.60 -5.56 -4.58
CA THR A 46 -0.59 -5.42 -3.74
C THR A 46 -0.72 -3.99 -3.25
N PRO A 47 -1.90 -3.37 -3.32
CA PRO A 47 -2.12 -2.05 -2.76
C PRO A 47 -1.79 -1.98 -1.27
N ILE A 48 -1.35 -0.81 -0.80
CA ILE A 48 -0.97 -0.58 0.59
C ILE A 48 -1.67 0.66 1.14
N PHE A 49 -1.70 0.82 2.47
CA PHE A 49 -2.23 2.03 3.10
C PHE A 49 -1.14 3.10 3.25
N LEU A 50 -1.55 4.35 3.13
CA LEU A 50 -0.67 5.50 3.30
C LEU A 50 0.04 5.46 4.67
N GLY A 51 1.35 5.67 4.66
CA GLY A 51 2.19 5.63 5.85
C GLY A 51 2.62 4.23 6.30
N GLN A 52 2.19 3.19 5.60
CA GLN A 52 2.70 1.83 5.80
C GLN A 52 3.88 1.56 4.86
N GLU A 53 4.80 0.73 5.33
CA GLU A 53 5.88 0.21 4.49
C GLU A 53 5.29 -0.79 3.49
N GLY A 54 5.45 -0.46 2.20
CA GLY A 54 5.09 -1.33 1.10
C GLY A 54 6.29 -2.05 0.53
N GLN A 55 6.05 -3.15 -0.15
CA GLN A 55 7.08 -3.91 -0.84
C GLN A 55 6.77 -3.98 -2.32
N ILE A 56 7.70 -3.50 -3.13
CA ILE A 56 7.64 -3.60 -4.57
C ILE A 56 8.37 -4.84 -5.01
N ARG A 57 7.67 -5.68 -5.75
CA ARG A 57 8.25 -6.90 -6.32
C ARG A 57 8.92 -6.58 -7.64
N LEU A 58 10.18 -6.94 -7.73
CA LEU A 58 10.99 -6.80 -8.93
C LEU A 58 11.43 -8.17 -9.40
N HIS A 59 11.30 -8.39 -10.68
CA HIS A 59 11.79 -9.56 -11.37
C HIS A 59 13.04 -9.21 -12.16
N LEU A 60 14.14 -9.87 -11.84
CA LEU A 60 15.41 -9.72 -12.52
C LEU A 60 15.66 -10.95 -13.37
N ALA A 61 15.97 -10.76 -14.64
CA ALA A 61 16.31 -11.87 -15.53
C ALA A 61 17.65 -11.64 -16.21
N ALA A 62 18.48 -12.69 -16.23
CA ALA A 62 19.80 -12.69 -16.86
C ALA A 62 19.98 -13.95 -17.73
N PRO A 63 19.46 -13.95 -18.96
CA PRO A 63 19.33 -15.19 -19.75
C PRO A 63 20.66 -15.83 -20.14
N GLN A 64 21.77 -15.10 -20.15
CA GLN A 64 23.03 -15.58 -20.73
C GLN A 64 24.10 -15.98 -19.72
N ARG A 65 24.14 -15.35 -18.52
CA ARG A 65 25.24 -15.54 -17.57
C ARG A 65 24.75 -15.36 -16.12
N ARG A 66 25.45 -15.99 -15.18
CA ARG A 66 25.30 -15.65 -13.75
C ARG A 66 25.66 -14.18 -13.50
N ARG A 67 24.99 -13.57 -12.56
CA ARG A 67 25.25 -12.21 -12.10
C ARG A 67 25.52 -12.24 -10.59
N MET A 68 26.56 -11.57 -10.20
CA MET A 68 26.99 -11.55 -8.82
C MET A 68 26.95 -10.14 -8.26
N SER A 69 26.65 -10.00 -6.97
CA SER A 69 26.70 -8.70 -6.28
C SER A 69 25.87 -7.61 -6.98
N ILE A 70 24.65 -7.96 -7.40
CA ILE A 70 23.70 -6.97 -7.94
C ILE A 70 23.03 -6.29 -6.77
N ARG A 71 23.13 -4.94 -6.71
CA ARG A 71 22.43 -4.09 -5.75
C ARG A 71 21.40 -3.26 -6.49
N LEU A 72 20.21 -3.17 -5.91
CA LEU A 72 19.10 -2.36 -6.38
C LEU A 72 18.80 -1.32 -5.31
N SER A 73 18.64 -0.07 -5.70
CA SER A 73 18.27 1.01 -4.78
C SER A 73 17.18 1.90 -5.37
N ALA A 74 16.16 2.19 -4.56
CA ALA A 74 15.07 3.11 -4.84
C ALA A 74 14.95 4.09 -3.67
N GLY A 75 15.32 5.35 -3.87
CA GLY A 75 15.40 6.31 -2.76
C GLY A 75 16.33 5.85 -1.65
N SER A 76 15.81 5.69 -0.44
CA SER A 76 16.56 5.19 0.72
C SER A 76 16.60 3.66 0.85
N ALA A 77 15.72 2.96 0.13
CA ALA A 77 15.63 1.51 0.20
C ALA A 77 16.68 0.86 -0.69
N GLN A 78 17.27 -0.21 -0.18
CA GLN A 78 18.29 -0.99 -0.89
C GLN A 78 18.07 -2.48 -0.69
N THR A 79 18.25 -3.25 -1.75
CA THR A 79 18.28 -4.71 -1.72
C THR A 79 19.43 -5.23 -2.57
N SER A 80 19.88 -6.45 -2.30
CA SER A 80 20.98 -7.06 -3.06
C SER A 80 20.72 -8.55 -3.28
N GLY A 81 21.27 -9.08 -4.37
CA GLY A 81 21.14 -10.50 -4.67
C GLY A 81 22.11 -10.97 -5.75
N ASN A 82 22.11 -12.28 -5.96
CA ASN A 82 22.90 -12.95 -6.99
C ASN A 82 21.95 -13.76 -7.88
N ILE A 83 22.23 -13.80 -9.17
CA ILE A 83 21.53 -14.64 -10.13
C ILE A 83 22.45 -15.77 -10.55
N ASP A 84 22.08 -16.99 -10.21
CA ASP A 84 22.85 -18.18 -10.51
C ASP A 84 22.61 -18.72 -11.94
N ASN A 85 23.51 -19.60 -12.39
CA ASN A 85 23.37 -20.27 -13.70
C ASN A 85 22.15 -21.19 -13.80
N HIS A 86 21.68 -21.72 -12.67
CA HIS A 86 20.54 -22.63 -12.60
C HIS A 86 19.21 -21.88 -12.58
N HIS A 87 19.16 -20.75 -11.89
CA HIS A 87 18.01 -19.85 -11.80
C HIS A 87 18.42 -18.54 -12.46
N ARG A 88 18.13 -18.43 -13.75
CA ARG A 88 18.46 -17.24 -14.55
C ARG A 88 17.60 -16.02 -14.21
N GLU A 89 16.77 -16.18 -13.23
CA GLU A 89 15.77 -15.21 -12.77
C GLU A 89 15.84 -15.11 -11.24
N MET A 90 15.53 -13.95 -10.73
CA MET A 90 15.45 -13.69 -9.29
C MET A 90 14.35 -12.67 -9.02
N ASP A 91 13.45 -13.05 -8.12
CA ASP A 91 12.49 -12.11 -7.57
C ASP A 91 13.09 -11.47 -6.32
N THR A 92 12.96 -10.17 -6.22
CA THR A 92 13.42 -9.40 -5.06
C THR A 92 12.39 -8.37 -4.66
N LEU A 93 12.49 -7.89 -3.43
CA LEU A 93 11.60 -6.92 -2.84
C LEU A 93 12.36 -5.65 -2.50
N ILE A 94 11.79 -4.50 -2.82
CA ILE A 94 12.28 -3.21 -2.36
C ILE A 94 11.21 -2.57 -1.49
N ALA A 95 11.60 -2.18 -0.27
CA ALA A 95 10.73 -1.47 0.63
C ALA A 95 10.53 -0.02 0.17
N VAL A 96 9.29 0.46 0.22
CA VAL A 96 8.95 1.86 -0.08
C VAL A 96 7.94 2.38 0.94
N ILE A 97 8.04 3.66 1.26
CA ILE A 97 7.08 4.34 2.14
C ILE A 97 6.46 5.49 1.34
N PRO A 98 5.26 5.29 0.80
CA PRO A 98 4.58 6.35 0.06
C PRO A 98 4.14 7.48 1.00
N THR A 99 4.28 8.70 0.51
CA THR A 99 3.91 9.92 1.25
C THR A 99 2.57 10.49 0.82
N LYS A 100 2.02 10.01 -0.31
CA LYS A 100 0.73 10.45 -0.86
C LYS A 100 -0.12 9.23 -1.24
N ARG A 101 -1.45 9.36 -1.10
CA ARG A 101 -2.38 8.34 -1.62
C ARG A 101 -2.48 8.42 -3.15
N GLY A 102 -3.05 7.38 -3.74
CA GLY A 102 -3.28 7.32 -5.17
C GLY A 102 -2.26 6.46 -5.90
N ARG A 103 -1.94 6.82 -7.12
CA ARG A 103 -0.91 6.15 -7.92
C ARG A 103 0.47 6.58 -7.40
N PHE A 104 1.23 5.62 -6.93
CA PHE A 104 2.62 5.83 -6.52
C PHE A 104 3.53 5.17 -7.55
N ASP A 105 4.27 6.00 -8.26
CA ASP A 105 5.31 5.54 -9.17
C ASP A 105 6.64 5.46 -8.42
N VAL A 106 7.28 4.30 -8.51
CA VAL A 106 8.57 4.05 -7.85
C VAL A 106 9.67 4.92 -8.41
N GLY A 107 9.47 5.38 -9.64
CA GLY A 107 10.48 6.10 -10.40
C GLY A 107 11.64 5.20 -10.83
N ARG A 108 12.80 5.80 -10.98
CA ARG A 108 13.98 5.10 -11.46
C ARG A 108 14.66 4.32 -10.35
N ILE A 109 14.89 3.04 -10.59
CA ILE A 109 15.67 2.16 -9.72
C ILE A 109 17.11 2.16 -10.22
N ARG A 110 18.04 2.42 -9.31
CA ARG A 110 19.46 2.28 -9.58
C ARG A 110 19.88 0.84 -9.41
N VAL A 111 20.46 0.28 -10.44
CA VAL A 111 21.05 -1.06 -10.45
C VAL A 111 22.56 -0.90 -10.49
N GLU A 112 23.27 -1.49 -9.54
CA GLU A 112 24.72 -1.38 -9.48
C GLU A 112 25.41 -2.71 -9.14
N THR A 113 26.66 -2.83 -9.54
CA THR A 113 27.56 -3.95 -9.20
C THR A 113 28.98 -3.48 -9.02
N ASP A 114 29.71 -4.16 -8.15
CA ASP A 114 31.16 -3.99 -7.94
C ASP A 114 31.95 -5.30 -8.12
N TYR A 115 31.28 -6.33 -8.65
CA TYR A 115 31.92 -7.61 -8.96
C TYR A 115 32.98 -7.44 -10.09
N PRO A 116 34.17 -8.12 -10.03
CA PRO A 116 34.52 -9.20 -9.10
C PRO A 116 35.26 -8.74 -7.84
N PHE A 117 36.05 -7.69 -7.86
CA PHE A 117 37.01 -7.34 -6.81
C PHE A 117 36.60 -6.10 -5.98
N GLY A 118 35.48 -5.50 -6.26
CA GLY A 118 35.05 -4.28 -5.57
C GLY A 118 35.88 -3.02 -5.93
N LEU A 119 36.80 -3.11 -6.88
CA LEU A 119 37.69 -2.01 -7.28
C LEU A 119 36.98 -0.96 -8.12
N ILE A 120 36.00 -1.40 -8.93
CA ILE A 120 35.26 -0.58 -9.87
C ILE A 120 33.78 -0.83 -9.68
N ARG A 121 32.98 0.25 -9.72
CA ARG A 121 31.53 0.20 -9.62
C ARG A 121 30.92 0.59 -10.98
N CYS A 122 30.06 -0.29 -11.49
CA CYS A 122 29.23 -0.03 -12.65
C CYS A 122 27.78 0.12 -12.19
N TRP A 123 27.05 1.08 -12.77
CA TRP A 123 25.66 1.32 -12.42
C TRP A 123 24.84 1.76 -13.63
N SER A 124 23.54 1.53 -13.55
CA SER A 124 22.55 1.98 -14.53
C SER A 124 21.25 2.35 -13.84
N TRP A 125 20.41 3.10 -14.52
CA TRP A 125 19.06 3.40 -14.09
C TRP A 125 18.06 2.59 -14.92
N VAL A 126 17.07 2.02 -14.25
CA VAL A 126 15.97 1.28 -14.89
C VAL A 126 14.68 1.91 -14.42
N ASP A 127 13.81 2.23 -15.36
CA ASP A 127 12.45 2.67 -15.08
C ASP A 127 11.54 1.45 -14.97
N VAL A 128 10.81 1.36 -13.87
CA VAL A 128 9.90 0.26 -13.60
C VAL A 128 8.48 0.78 -13.69
N ALA A 129 7.84 0.53 -14.83
CA ALA A 129 6.51 1.02 -15.19
C ALA A 129 5.34 0.36 -14.43
N GLN A 130 5.56 -0.14 -13.20
CA GLN A 130 4.51 -0.78 -12.40
C GLN A 130 4.08 0.14 -11.25
N PRO A 131 2.90 0.79 -11.35
CA PRO A 131 2.41 1.65 -10.29
C PRO A 131 1.99 0.82 -9.08
N LEU A 132 2.23 1.38 -7.89
CA LEU A 132 1.70 0.89 -6.63
C LEU A 132 0.50 1.76 -6.24
N TRP A 133 -0.64 1.13 -5.97
CA TRP A 133 -1.79 1.87 -5.47
C TRP A 133 -1.72 2.03 -3.96
N VAL A 134 -1.94 3.26 -3.50
CA VAL A 134 -1.87 3.64 -2.10
C VAL A 134 -3.26 4.07 -1.63
N TYR A 135 -3.83 3.32 -0.70
CA TYR A 135 -5.10 3.62 -0.05
C TYR A 135 -4.93 4.73 0.99
N PRO A 136 -5.99 5.49 1.29
CA PRO A 136 -5.97 6.44 2.40
C PRO A 136 -5.60 5.74 3.71
N HIS A 137 -4.93 6.46 4.62
CA HIS A 137 -4.65 5.95 5.96
C HIS A 137 -5.96 5.83 6.75
N PRO A 138 -6.33 4.64 7.27
CA PRO A 138 -7.58 4.49 8.02
C PRO A 138 -7.47 5.23 9.36
N LYS A 139 -8.32 6.22 9.58
CA LYS A 139 -8.43 6.97 10.83
C LYS A 139 -9.83 6.85 11.39
N ASN A 140 -9.95 6.61 12.69
CA ASN A 140 -11.23 6.70 13.35
C ASN A 140 -11.72 8.17 13.35
N PRO A 141 -12.96 8.46 12.92
CA PRO A 141 -13.52 9.79 13.08
C PRO A 141 -13.50 10.19 14.56
N PRO A 142 -13.19 11.46 14.88
CA PRO A 142 -13.26 11.90 16.27
C PRO A 142 -14.71 11.79 16.77
N ASP A 143 -14.88 11.36 18.03
CA ASP A 143 -16.19 11.33 18.73
C ASP A 143 -16.71 12.77 18.99
N ASN A 144 -16.64 13.65 18.03
CA ASN A 144 -17.03 15.03 18.18
C ASN A 144 -18.51 15.19 17.77
N PRO A 145 -19.41 15.58 18.67
CA PRO A 145 -20.83 15.75 18.36
C PRO A 145 -21.11 16.83 17.30
N THR A 146 -20.10 17.61 16.92
CA THR A 146 -20.19 18.65 15.85
C THR A 146 -20.10 18.04 14.44
N VAL A 147 -19.62 16.79 14.30
CA VAL A 147 -19.62 16.05 13.03
C VAL A 147 -20.76 15.03 13.07
N GLN A 148 -21.98 15.53 13.25
CA GLN A 148 -23.15 14.69 13.13
C GLN A 148 -23.40 14.47 11.62
N PRO A 149 -23.56 13.21 11.17
CA PRO A 149 -24.08 12.94 9.84
C PRO A 149 -25.45 13.62 9.72
N HIS A 150 -25.70 14.31 8.63
CA HIS A 150 -27.03 14.83 8.33
C HIS A 150 -28.05 13.68 8.49
N GLU A 151 -29.17 13.96 9.19
CA GLU A 151 -30.25 12.99 9.39
C GLU A 151 -30.60 12.33 8.05
N GLY A 152 -30.32 11.04 7.94
CA GLY A 152 -30.58 10.22 6.75
C GLY A 152 -29.36 9.55 6.12
N THR A 153 -28.12 9.94 6.40
CA THR A 153 -26.92 9.41 5.70
C THR A 153 -25.73 9.19 6.63
N GLY A 154 -25.94 9.06 7.92
CA GLY A 154 -24.84 8.93 8.87
C GLY A 154 -24.25 7.54 8.93
N ILE A 155 -22.95 7.47 9.20
CA ILE A 155 -22.30 6.26 9.69
C ILE A 155 -22.92 5.95 11.06
N ALA A 156 -24.04 5.25 11.08
CA ALA A 156 -24.58 4.64 12.30
C ALA A 156 -23.70 3.44 12.69
N LEU A 157 -22.43 3.71 12.95
CA LEU A 157 -21.54 2.78 13.63
C LEU A 157 -21.77 2.96 15.14
N GLN A 158 -23.00 2.64 15.59
CA GLN A 158 -23.19 2.42 17.01
C GLN A 158 -22.32 1.24 17.42
N ASN A 159 -21.56 1.46 18.47
CA ASN A 159 -20.63 0.54 19.11
C ASN A 159 -21.19 -0.89 19.16
N ALA A 160 -20.98 -1.68 18.13
CA ALA A 160 -21.09 -3.13 18.20
C ALA A 160 -19.83 -3.64 18.94
N THR A 161 -19.84 -3.44 20.24
CA THR A 161 -18.95 -4.14 21.14
C THR A 161 -19.46 -5.58 21.16
N ASP A 162 -18.60 -6.49 20.69
CA ASP A 162 -18.64 -7.94 20.91
C ASP A 162 -20.05 -8.57 21.02
N GLY A 163 -20.56 -9.17 19.95
CA GLY A 163 -21.55 -10.27 20.01
C GLY A 163 -22.81 -10.08 20.86
N ALA A 164 -23.07 -8.88 21.37
CA ALA A 164 -24.19 -8.58 22.23
C ALA A 164 -25.39 -8.16 21.38
N ASP A 165 -26.49 -8.90 21.52
CA ASP A 165 -27.81 -8.47 21.11
C ASP A 165 -28.04 -7.04 21.62
N TRP A 166 -28.12 -6.06 20.67
CA TRP A 166 -28.42 -4.70 21.10
C TRP A 166 -29.87 -4.63 21.60
N ILE A 167 -30.07 -3.95 22.71
CA ILE A 167 -31.36 -3.81 23.37
C ILE A 167 -31.84 -2.40 23.09
N SER A 168 -32.89 -2.24 22.26
CA SER A 168 -33.60 -0.98 22.16
C SER A 168 -34.82 -0.97 23.11
N PHE A 169 -35.16 0.23 23.56
CA PHE A 169 -36.36 0.43 24.38
C PHE A 169 -37.39 1.20 23.55
N ARG A 170 -38.62 0.67 23.43
CA ARG A 170 -39.78 1.42 22.86
C ARG A 170 -40.88 1.52 23.89
N SER A 171 -41.72 2.50 23.78
CA SER A 171 -42.88 2.65 24.64
C SER A 171 -43.83 1.43 24.53
N TYR A 172 -44.39 1.01 25.64
CA TYR A 172 -45.35 -0.08 25.71
C TYR A 172 -46.62 0.28 24.95
N GLY A 173 -47.12 -0.62 24.11
CA GLY A 173 -48.40 -0.51 23.38
C GLY A 173 -49.36 -1.65 23.82
N ASP A 174 -50.67 -1.36 23.71
CA ASP A 174 -51.70 -2.36 24.00
C ASP A 174 -51.56 -3.57 23.07
N GLY A 175 -51.31 -4.76 23.70
CA GLY A 175 -51.06 -6.01 22.98
C GLY A 175 -49.64 -6.56 23.11
N ASP A 176 -48.72 -5.80 23.70
CA ASP A 176 -47.34 -6.24 23.91
C ASP A 176 -47.22 -7.21 25.11
N PRO A 177 -46.33 -8.21 25.05
CA PRO A 177 -46.14 -9.17 26.13
C PRO A 177 -45.57 -8.51 27.41
N ILE A 178 -46.30 -8.56 28.51
CA ILE A 178 -45.93 -7.99 29.81
C ILE A 178 -44.54 -8.47 30.31
N ARG A 179 -44.11 -9.65 29.89
CA ARG A 179 -42.78 -10.23 30.23
C ARG A 179 -41.60 -9.44 29.67
N GLN A 180 -41.80 -8.61 28.67
CA GLN A 180 -40.74 -7.83 28.02
C GLN A 180 -40.65 -6.39 28.56
N ILE A 181 -41.49 -6.01 29.51
CA ILE A 181 -41.42 -4.70 30.15
C ILE A 181 -40.15 -4.58 30.98
N HIS A 182 -39.43 -3.47 30.75
CA HIS A 182 -38.26 -3.11 31.57
C HIS A 182 -38.74 -2.49 32.90
N TRP A 183 -38.97 -3.31 33.86
CA TRP A 183 -39.50 -2.90 35.19
C TRP A 183 -38.61 -1.88 35.91
N GLY A 184 -37.32 -1.82 35.58
CA GLY A 184 -36.39 -0.82 36.12
C GLY A 184 -36.66 0.63 35.68
N SER A 185 -37.34 0.87 34.51
CA SER A 185 -37.78 2.22 34.12
C SER A 185 -39.05 2.63 34.82
N VAL A 186 -39.98 1.68 34.97
CA VAL A 186 -41.24 1.90 35.71
C VAL A 186 -40.98 2.22 37.19
N ALA A 187 -40.02 1.54 37.81
CA ALA A 187 -39.64 1.79 39.21
C ALA A 187 -39.03 3.17 39.43
N ARG A 188 -38.54 3.83 38.38
CA ARG A 188 -37.97 5.19 38.40
C ARG A 188 -38.99 6.27 38.00
N GLY A 189 -40.26 5.88 37.79
CA GLY A 189 -41.35 6.80 37.43
C GLY A 189 -41.41 7.17 35.95
N SER A 190 -40.74 6.43 35.09
CA SER A 190 -40.82 6.59 33.62
C SER A 190 -41.92 5.71 33.05
N ASP A 191 -42.46 6.08 31.88
CA ASP A 191 -43.45 5.27 31.19
C ASP A 191 -42.93 3.84 30.90
N PRO A 192 -43.83 2.83 30.92
CA PRO A 192 -43.46 1.44 30.63
C PRO A 192 -42.77 1.32 29.27
N GLN A 193 -41.58 0.78 29.28
CA GLN A 193 -40.80 0.53 28.04
C GLN A 193 -40.62 -0.97 27.85
N ILE A 194 -40.69 -1.41 26.60
CA ILE A 194 -40.42 -2.79 26.21
C ILE A 194 -38.98 -2.92 25.78
N ARG A 195 -38.36 -3.97 26.23
CA ARG A 195 -37.04 -4.42 25.80
C ARG A 195 -37.20 -5.19 24.50
N VAL A 196 -36.83 -4.56 23.35
CA VAL A 196 -36.80 -5.22 22.06
C VAL A 196 -35.39 -5.75 21.86
N MET A 197 -35.22 -7.08 21.83
CA MET A 197 -34.00 -7.71 21.38
C MET A 197 -33.98 -7.66 19.85
N GLY A 198 -33.20 -6.76 19.28
CA GLY A 198 -32.90 -6.76 17.85
C GLY A 198 -31.81 -7.78 17.59
N ARG A 199 -32.12 -8.88 16.94
CA ARG A 199 -31.11 -9.60 16.17
C ARG A 199 -30.78 -8.71 14.99
N ALA A 200 -29.54 -8.28 14.84
CA ALA A 200 -29.09 -7.65 13.61
C ALA A 200 -29.36 -8.66 12.48
N THR A 201 -30.48 -8.48 11.80
CA THR A 201 -30.73 -9.14 10.53
C THR A 201 -29.70 -8.55 9.58
N SER A 202 -28.96 -9.39 8.89
CA SER A 202 -27.87 -9.10 7.96
C SER A 202 -28.25 -8.23 6.73
N ASP A 203 -29.36 -7.53 6.79
CA ASP A 203 -29.89 -6.66 5.72
C ASP A 203 -29.67 -5.16 5.99
N GLU A 204 -29.08 -4.74 7.11
CA GLU A 204 -28.73 -3.34 7.30
C GLU A 204 -27.48 -2.99 6.49
N THR A 205 -27.72 -2.50 5.31
CA THR A 205 -26.67 -1.97 4.44
C THR A 205 -26.27 -0.59 4.94
N SER A 206 -25.05 -0.47 5.45
CA SER A 206 -24.50 0.82 5.87
C SER A 206 -24.22 1.70 4.64
N VAL A 207 -24.63 2.96 4.68
CA VAL A 207 -24.33 3.93 3.62
C VAL A 207 -23.21 4.85 4.08
N PHE A 208 -22.11 4.85 3.36
CA PHE A 208 -20.95 5.73 3.58
C PHE A 208 -20.96 6.83 2.53
N ASP A 209 -21.29 8.04 2.94
CA ASP A 209 -21.42 9.18 2.05
C ASP A 209 -20.29 10.17 2.26
N PHE A 210 -19.59 10.53 1.17
CA PHE A 210 -18.48 11.48 1.19
C PHE A 210 -18.95 12.90 1.59
N ASP A 211 -20.16 13.29 1.18
CA ASP A 211 -20.69 14.62 1.42
C ASP A 211 -21.24 14.79 2.85
N ALA A 212 -21.40 13.69 3.59
CA ALA A 212 -21.79 13.74 5.01
C ALA A 212 -20.81 14.53 5.90
N TYR A 213 -19.61 14.78 5.43
CA TYR A 213 -18.53 15.47 6.16
C TYR A 213 -18.05 16.72 5.44
N ALA A 214 -18.98 17.53 4.89
CA ALA A 214 -18.67 18.66 4.01
C ALA A 214 -17.71 19.71 4.62
N ASP A 215 -17.69 19.85 5.94
CA ASP A 215 -16.88 20.85 6.67
C ASP A 215 -15.44 20.37 6.98
N VAL A 216 -15.07 19.16 6.57
CA VAL A 216 -13.76 18.56 6.87
C VAL A 216 -12.91 18.48 5.60
N ASP A 217 -11.59 18.51 5.74
CA ASP A 217 -10.68 18.35 4.61
C ASP A 217 -10.84 17.01 3.90
N ILE A 218 -10.60 16.99 2.60
CA ILE A 218 -10.81 15.83 1.73
C ILE A 218 -10.04 14.60 2.23
N GLU A 219 -8.78 14.77 2.64
CA GLU A 219 -7.95 13.66 3.11
C GLU A 219 -8.50 13.01 4.39
N SER A 220 -9.00 13.81 5.31
CA SER A 220 -9.62 13.30 6.53
C SER A 220 -10.92 12.57 6.24
N ARG A 221 -11.78 13.09 5.33
CA ARG A 221 -12.99 12.39 4.88
C ARG A 221 -12.67 11.01 4.31
N LEU A 222 -11.71 10.93 3.41
CA LEU A 222 -11.31 9.69 2.78
C LEU A 222 -10.70 8.72 3.78
N SER A 223 -9.95 9.23 4.78
CA SER A 223 -9.40 8.42 5.86
C SER A 223 -10.49 7.81 6.75
N TRP A 224 -11.55 8.57 7.05
CA TRP A 224 -12.70 8.09 7.83
C TRP A 224 -13.55 7.09 7.05
N LEU A 225 -13.80 7.34 5.76
CA LEU A 225 -14.47 6.39 4.87
C LEU A 225 -13.67 5.09 4.73
N CYS A 226 -12.35 5.18 4.61
CA CYS A 226 -11.47 4.02 4.59
C CYS A 226 -11.61 3.18 5.87
N PHE A 227 -11.60 3.82 7.04
CA PHE A 227 -11.81 3.15 8.33
C PHE A 227 -13.20 2.49 8.39
N ALA A 228 -14.25 3.19 7.96
CA ALA A 228 -15.62 2.67 7.96
C ALA A 228 -15.78 1.42 7.07
N ILE A 229 -15.17 1.44 5.86
CA ILE A 229 -15.16 0.30 4.93
C ILE A 229 -14.47 -0.91 5.56
N LEU A 230 -13.29 -0.71 6.18
CA LEU A 230 -12.55 -1.80 6.82
C LEU A 230 -13.33 -2.38 8.00
N ARG A 231 -13.99 -1.54 8.79
CA ARG A 231 -14.82 -1.97 9.92
C ARG A 231 -16.07 -2.72 9.45
N ALA A 232 -16.76 -2.25 8.42
CA ALA A 232 -17.91 -2.96 7.84
C ALA A 232 -17.49 -4.32 7.30
N HIS A 233 -16.35 -4.39 6.61
CA HIS A 233 -15.81 -5.64 6.11
C HIS A 233 -15.44 -6.63 7.24
N SER A 234 -14.81 -6.18 8.32
CA SER A 234 -14.47 -7.03 9.47
C SER A 234 -15.69 -7.57 10.19
N ALA A 235 -16.80 -6.81 10.17
CA ALA A 235 -18.08 -7.22 10.72
C ALA A 235 -18.97 -8.03 9.75
N ASN A 236 -18.47 -8.34 8.53
CA ASN A 236 -19.22 -8.98 7.44
C ASN A 236 -20.52 -8.27 7.05
N LEU A 237 -20.58 -6.95 7.24
CA LEU A 237 -21.75 -6.13 6.88
C LEU A 237 -21.68 -5.68 5.42
N GLY A 238 -22.83 -5.66 4.75
CA GLY A 238 -22.98 -5.02 3.44
C GLY A 238 -22.89 -3.50 3.58
N PHE A 239 -22.30 -2.83 2.57
CA PHE A 239 -22.24 -1.38 2.56
C PHE A 239 -22.37 -0.78 1.16
N THR A 240 -22.80 0.48 1.12
CA THR A 240 -22.81 1.32 -0.08
C THR A 240 -21.87 2.49 0.13
N LEU A 241 -20.95 2.71 -0.79
CA LEU A 241 -20.06 3.88 -0.80
C LEU A 241 -20.59 4.90 -1.83
N LYS A 242 -20.92 6.11 -1.38
CA LYS A 242 -21.28 7.23 -2.24
C LYS A 242 -20.14 8.23 -2.31
N LEU A 243 -19.61 8.41 -3.51
CA LEU A 243 -18.65 9.46 -3.85
C LEU A 243 -19.32 10.43 -4.83
N PRO A 244 -18.86 11.68 -4.94
CA PRO A 244 -19.46 12.67 -5.87
C PRO A 244 -19.53 12.19 -7.32
N SER A 245 -18.57 11.37 -7.75
CA SER A 245 -18.48 10.86 -9.12
C SER A 245 -19.08 9.46 -9.30
N LYS A 246 -19.27 8.69 -8.21
CA LYS A 246 -19.62 7.27 -8.32
C LYS A 246 -20.25 6.72 -7.04
N THR A 247 -21.27 5.87 -7.22
CA THR A 247 -21.86 5.07 -6.13
C THR A 247 -21.48 3.60 -6.33
N LEU A 248 -21.01 2.94 -5.28
CA LEU A 248 -20.63 1.52 -5.23
C LEU A 248 -21.46 0.78 -4.19
N GLY A 249 -22.12 -0.29 -4.60
CA GLY A 249 -22.95 -1.13 -3.72
C GLY A 249 -24.44 -0.91 -3.93
N PRO A 250 -25.30 -1.51 -3.09
CA PRO A 250 -24.97 -2.29 -1.89
C PRO A 250 -24.32 -3.65 -2.19
N ALA A 251 -23.25 -3.99 -1.50
CA ALA A 251 -22.61 -5.30 -1.60
C ALA A 251 -21.71 -5.59 -0.36
N SER A 252 -21.24 -6.82 -0.25
CA SER A 252 -20.33 -7.27 0.82
C SER A 252 -19.17 -8.08 0.24
N GLY A 253 -18.20 -8.45 1.08
CA GLY A 253 -17.08 -9.31 0.69
C GLY A 253 -15.80 -8.55 0.30
N SER A 254 -14.72 -9.32 0.04
CA SER A 254 -13.38 -8.79 -0.22
C SER A 254 -13.32 -7.97 -1.50
N ASP A 255 -13.95 -8.45 -2.58
CA ASP A 255 -13.93 -7.77 -3.88
C ASP A 255 -14.63 -6.40 -3.84
N HIS A 256 -15.72 -6.29 -3.04
CA HIS A 256 -16.41 -5.02 -2.86
C HIS A 256 -15.58 -4.05 -2.04
N ARG A 257 -14.96 -4.53 -0.95
CA ARG A 257 -14.00 -3.75 -0.15
C ARG A 257 -12.88 -3.21 -1.02
N ASP A 258 -12.24 -4.05 -1.82
CA ASP A 258 -11.07 -3.67 -2.61
C ASP A 258 -11.44 -2.67 -3.71
N ARG A 259 -12.62 -2.83 -4.34
CA ARG A 259 -13.17 -1.84 -5.29
C ARG A 259 -13.48 -0.50 -4.61
N ALA A 260 -14.01 -0.53 -3.40
CA ALA A 260 -14.30 0.69 -2.63
C ALA A 260 -13.00 1.40 -2.21
N LEU A 261 -12.02 0.68 -1.67
CA LEU A 261 -10.71 1.24 -1.31
C LEU A 261 -9.97 1.81 -2.52
N MET A 262 -10.04 1.12 -3.66
CA MET A 262 -9.48 1.62 -4.92
C MET A 262 -10.18 2.89 -5.40
N ALA A 263 -11.49 3.01 -5.22
CA ALA A 263 -12.23 4.24 -5.55
C ALA A 263 -11.79 5.42 -4.66
N LEU A 264 -11.53 5.18 -3.37
CA LEU A 264 -10.97 6.20 -2.47
C LEU A 264 -9.54 6.60 -2.86
N ALA A 265 -8.72 5.64 -3.29
CA ALA A 265 -7.36 5.94 -3.76
C ALA A 265 -7.35 6.81 -5.01
N ARG A 266 -8.28 6.54 -5.94
CA ARG A 266 -8.42 7.29 -7.20
C ARG A 266 -9.22 8.59 -7.07
N PHE A 267 -9.77 8.87 -5.90
CA PHE A 267 -10.53 10.09 -5.70
C PHE A 267 -9.65 11.33 -5.95
N ASP A 268 -10.13 12.26 -6.77
CA ASP A 268 -9.41 13.48 -7.19
C ASP A 268 -8.14 13.23 -8.03
N HIS A 269 -7.90 11.98 -8.42
CA HIS A 269 -6.84 11.63 -9.37
C HIS A 269 -7.48 11.55 -10.76
N ASN A 270 -7.33 12.62 -11.55
CA ASN A 270 -7.82 12.64 -12.93
C ASN A 270 -6.79 11.94 -13.83
N PRO A 271 -7.10 10.75 -14.40
CA PRO A 271 -6.14 10.00 -15.24
C PRO A 271 -5.79 10.74 -16.55
N ASP A 272 -6.58 11.75 -16.93
CA ASP A 272 -6.43 12.44 -18.23
C ASP A 272 -5.34 13.51 -18.24
N ILE A 273 -4.69 13.86 -17.12
CA ILE A 273 -3.69 14.93 -17.05
C ILE A 273 -2.25 14.38 -17.07
N GLU A 274 -2.03 13.12 -16.70
CA GLU A 274 -0.67 12.56 -16.60
C GLU A 274 -0.13 11.95 -17.90
N ASP A 275 -0.98 11.57 -18.86
CA ASP A 275 -0.53 11.02 -20.15
C ASP A 275 0.05 12.07 -21.13
N TYR A 276 -0.05 13.36 -20.79
CA TYR A 276 0.48 14.45 -21.64
C TYR A 276 1.80 15.06 -21.14
N ALA A 277 2.35 14.63 -20.02
CA ALA A 277 3.60 15.19 -19.49
C ALA A 277 4.86 14.47 -19.96
N ASP A 278 4.73 13.34 -20.68
CA ASP A 278 5.84 12.51 -21.20
C ASP A 278 5.80 12.35 -22.74
N ALA A 279 5.23 13.30 -23.46
CA ALA A 279 5.28 13.34 -24.94
C ALA A 279 6.37 14.29 -25.43
#